data_3108f34c7f1e02046cf86efd8c622af2
#
_entry.id   3108f34c7f1e02046cf86efd8c622af2
#
_cell.length_a   1.000
_cell.length_b   1.000
_cell.length_c   1.000
_cell.angle_alpha   90.00
_cell.angle_beta   90.00
_cell.angle_gamma   90.00
#
_symmetry.space_group_name_H-M   'P 1'
#
loop_
_entity.id
_entity.type
_entity.pdbx_description
1 polymer ?
#
loop_
_entity_poly.entity_id
_entity_poly.type
_entity_poly.pdbx_seq_one_letter_code
_entity_poly.pdbx_strand_id
1 'polypeptide(L)'
;YGYLERYLEMGFAVCSLHSFKSRGVESTVGEQLTVTIPMMILDAFSALKKLSEDENIDVNRAGLTGWSLGGGVTLFTAWAPIQEAISPNLKFAAHLPFYPPCMIIPDELRFTNAPLHILAGEIDDWVPAAACEELVEAANISGFDIGITVYPGASHSFDRSMDVVLDNDAYSFTDCRMKLSNYGVVSL
;
A
#
# COMPACT_ATOMS: atom_id res chain seq x y z
N TYR A 1 -14.44 8.93 -2.30
CA TYR A 1 -14.14 7.73 -3.09
C TYR A 1 -15.34 6.79 -3.02
N GLY A 2 -15.98 6.45 -4.12
CA GLY A 2 -17.11 5.50 -4.20
C GLY A 2 -16.71 4.02 -4.00
N TYR A 3 -15.49 3.75 -3.53
CA TYR A 3 -15.00 2.38 -3.35
C TYR A 3 -15.67 1.66 -2.20
N LEU A 4 -15.95 2.34 -1.08
CA LEU A 4 -16.64 1.72 0.07
C LEU A 4 -18.01 1.20 -0.35
N GLU A 5 -18.77 2.02 -1.08
CA GLU A 5 -20.09 1.67 -1.61
C GLU A 5 -19.98 0.49 -2.58
N ARG A 6 -19.02 0.52 -3.51
CA ARG A 6 -18.79 -0.57 -4.45
C ARG A 6 -18.45 -1.89 -3.76
N TYR A 7 -17.59 -1.89 -2.76
CA TYR A 7 -17.26 -3.11 -2.03
C TYR A 7 -18.47 -3.65 -1.25
N LEU A 8 -19.29 -2.76 -0.65
CA LEU A 8 -20.56 -3.16 -0.01
C LEU A 8 -21.54 -3.75 -1.03
N GLU A 9 -21.69 -3.15 -2.22
CA GLU A 9 -22.52 -3.70 -3.30
C GLU A 9 -22.04 -5.07 -3.80
N MET A 10 -20.74 -5.32 -3.75
CA MET A 10 -20.13 -6.63 -4.07
C MET A 10 -20.30 -7.65 -2.95
N GLY A 11 -20.88 -7.28 -1.82
CA GLY A 11 -21.16 -8.16 -0.68
C GLY A 11 -20.00 -8.28 0.33
N PHE A 12 -19.02 -7.38 0.29
CA PHE A 12 -17.97 -7.32 1.31
C PHE A 12 -18.44 -6.57 2.56
N ALA A 13 -17.99 -7.01 3.73
CA ALA A 13 -17.92 -6.14 4.88
C ALA A 13 -16.73 -5.18 4.69
N VAL A 14 -16.92 -3.88 4.96
CA VAL A 14 -15.89 -2.87 4.71
C VAL A 14 -15.49 -2.18 6.00
N CYS A 15 -14.20 -2.18 6.28
CA CYS A 15 -13.60 -1.46 7.41
C CYS A 15 -12.71 -0.33 6.88
N SER A 16 -13.05 0.92 7.21
CA SER A 16 -12.22 2.08 6.89
C SER A 16 -11.28 2.41 8.04
N LEU A 17 -9.98 2.36 7.77
CA LEU A 17 -8.93 2.63 8.75
C LEU A 17 -8.48 4.09 8.70
N HIS A 18 -8.55 4.78 9.83
CA HIS A 18 -8.25 6.21 9.96
C HIS A 18 -7.00 6.46 10.81
N SER A 19 -5.82 6.11 10.29
CA SER A 19 -4.54 6.24 11.01
C SER A 19 -4.16 7.69 11.34
N PHE A 20 -4.59 8.66 10.54
CA PHE A 20 -4.29 10.08 10.76
C PHE A 20 -5.13 10.67 11.87
N LYS A 21 -6.44 10.51 11.77
CA LYS A 21 -7.40 11.10 12.71
C LYS A 21 -7.14 10.68 14.16
N SER A 22 -6.78 9.43 14.39
CA SER A 22 -6.46 8.91 15.72
C SER A 22 -5.21 9.55 16.34
N ARG A 23 -4.37 10.19 15.52
CA ARG A 23 -3.14 10.90 15.91
C ARG A 23 -3.26 12.42 15.85
N GLY A 24 -4.46 12.93 15.56
CA GLY A 24 -4.71 14.36 15.42
C GLY A 24 -4.05 14.98 14.18
N VAL A 25 -3.75 14.17 13.16
CA VAL A 25 -3.15 14.60 11.91
C VAL A 25 -4.23 14.63 10.81
N GLU A 26 -4.24 15.70 10.01
CA GLU A 26 -5.17 15.85 8.89
C GLU A 26 -4.53 15.47 7.55
N SER A 27 -3.23 15.79 7.38
CA SER A 27 -2.47 15.52 6.16
C SER A 27 -1.01 15.27 6.50
N THR A 28 -0.32 14.52 5.65
CA THR A 28 1.14 14.33 5.70
C THR A 28 1.83 14.86 4.44
N VAL A 29 1.10 15.56 3.57
CA VAL A 29 1.70 16.27 2.42
C VAL A 29 2.63 17.35 2.97
N GLY A 30 3.89 17.39 2.48
CA GLY A 30 4.92 18.29 2.97
C GLY A 30 5.58 17.90 4.31
N GLU A 31 4.98 16.95 5.08
CA GLU A 31 5.57 16.44 6.33
C GLU A 31 5.17 14.96 6.52
N GLN A 32 6.09 14.03 6.25
CA GLN A 32 5.78 12.59 6.20
C GLN A 32 6.31 11.80 7.41
N LEU A 33 6.79 12.48 8.45
CA LEU A 33 7.37 11.83 9.62
C LEU A 33 6.40 11.69 10.80
N THR A 34 5.34 12.50 10.84
CA THR A 34 4.34 12.47 11.92
C THR A 34 3.50 11.20 11.91
N VAL A 35 3.10 10.73 10.72
CA VAL A 35 2.47 9.42 10.52
C VAL A 35 3.17 8.71 9.38
N THR A 36 3.85 7.61 9.70
CA THR A 36 4.68 6.87 8.76
C THR A 36 4.00 5.57 8.29
N ILE A 37 4.47 5.02 7.17
CA ILE A 37 4.02 3.72 6.66
C ILE A 37 4.14 2.62 7.74
N PRO A 38 5.25 2.46 8.49
CA PRO A 38 5.32 1.47 9.56
C PRO A 38 4.25 1.61 10.65
N MET A 39 3.92 2.83 11.06
CA MET A 39 2.81 3.07 12.02
C MET A 39 1.47 2.60 11.47
N MET A 40 1.20 2.90 10.19
CA MET A 40 -0.04 2.49 9.52
C MET A 40 -0.11 0.98 9.26
N ILE A 41 1.03 0.31 9.03
CA ILE A 41 1.11 -1.15 8.93
C ILE A 41 0.70 -1.80 10.27
N LEU A 42 1.19 -1.28 11.40
CA LEU A 42 0.77 -1.74 12.72
C LEU A 42 -0.72 -1.54 12.95
N ASP A 43 -1.29 -0.41 12.51
CA ASP A 43 -2.73 -0.14 12.57
C ASP A 43 -3.51 -1.15 11.72
N ALA A 44 -3.03 -1.48 10.51
CA ALA A 44 -3.68 -2.44 9.62
C ALA A 44 -3.73 -3.85 10.23
N PHE A 45 -2.62 -4.36 10.77
CA PHE A 45 -2.62 -5.66 11.45
C PHE A 45 -3.40 -5.66 12.77
N SER A 46 -3.41 -4.53 13.49
CA SER A 46 -4.24 -4.38 14.69
C SER A 46 -5.74 -4.41 14.36
N ALA A 47 -6.13 -3.77 13.24
CA ALA A 47 -7.50 -3.84 12.74
C ALA A 47 -7.87 -5.27 12.30
N LEU A 48 -6.98 -5.96 11.57
CA LEU A 48 -7.18 -7.35 11.17
C LEU A 48 -7.38 -8.26 12.39
N LYS A 49 -6.55 -8.09 13.43
CA LYS A 49 -6.69 -8.81 14.70
C LYS A 49 -8.03 -8.49 15.36
N LYS A 50 -8.44 -7.23 15.39
CA LYS A 50 -9.72 -6.84 15.98
C LYS A 50 -10.90 -7.42 15.21
N LEU A 51 -10.85 -7.44 13.89
CA LEU A 51 -11.86 -8.06 13.03
C LEU A 51 -11.95 -9.58 13.25
N SER A 52 -10.84 -10.25 13.59
CA SER A 52 -10.84 -11.69 13.87
C SER A 52 -11.57 -12.09 15.16
N GLU A 53 -11.93 -11.11 16.01
CA GLU A 53 -12.72 -11.32 17.22
C GLU A 53 -14.23 -11.31 16.95
N ASP A 54 -14.66 -10.89 15.75
CA ASP A 54 -16.07 -10.86 15.34
C ASP A 54 -16.41 -12.15 14.57
N GLU A 55 -17.30 -12.97 15.11
CA GLU A 55 -17.73 -14.24 14.52
C GLU A 55 -18.47 -14.12 13.18
N ASN A 56 -18.93 -12.90 12.82
CA ASN A 56 -19.58 -12.64 11.54
C ASN A 56 -18.56 -12.28 10.44
N ILE A 57 -17.28 -12.11 10.77
CA ILE A 57 -16.22 -11.73 9.83
C ILE A 57 -15.29 -12.92 9.58
N ASP A 58 -15.24 -13.38 8.35
CA ASP A 58 -14.21 -14.34 7.91
C ASP A 58 -12.90 -13.60 7.62
N VAL A 59 -12.09 -13.47 8.64
CA VAL A 59 -10.80 -12.76 8.56
C VAL A 59 -9.80 -13.44 7.60
N ASN A 60 -9.97 -14.74 7.31
CA ASN A 60 -9.12 -15.45 6.34
C ASN A 60 -9.41 -15.03 4.89
N ARG A 61 -10.46 -14.26 4.67
CA ARG A 61 -10.86 -13.67 3.40
C ARG A 61 -10.73 -12.15 3.39
N ALA A 62 -10.05 -11.56 4.37
CA ALA A 62 -9.83 -10.13 4.45
C ALA A 62 -8.79 -9.67 3.42
N GLY A 63 -9.22 -8.83 2.47
CA GLY A 63 -8.31 -8.10 1.57
C GLY A 63 -7.95 -6.74 2.12
N LEU A 64 -6.82 -6.20 1.68
CA LEU A 64 -6.40 -4.83 1.98
C LEU A 64 -6.27 -4.02 0.70
N THR A 65 -6.80 -2.80 0.72
CA THR A 65 -6.59 -1.81 -0.33
C THR A 65 -6.23 -0.47 0.28
N GLY A 66 -5.45 0.32 -0.43
CA GLY A 66 -5.03 1.63 0.03
C GLY A 66 -4.43 2.46 -1.10
N TRP A 67 -4.37 3.77 -0.90
CA TRP A 67 -4.00 4.76 -1.90
C TRP A 67 -2.79 5.54 -1.45
N SER A 68 -1.83 5.79 -2.35
CA SER A 68 -0.63 6.57 -2.08
C SER A 68 0.13 6.00 -0.86
N LEU A 69 0.22 6.75 0.24
CA LEU A 69 0.78 6.28 1.51
C LEU A 69 0.08 5.00 2.00
N GLY A 70 -1.26 4.93 1.90
CA GLY A 70 -2.05 3.72 2.16
C GLY A 70 -1.76 2.60 1.16
N GLY A 71 -1.42 2.94 -0.08
CA GLY A 71 -0.90 1.99 -1.07
C GLY A 71 0.41 1.36 -0.60
N GLY A 72 1.31 2.15 -0.01
CA GLY A 72 2.53 1.66 0.63
C GLY A 72 2.23 0.69 1.78
N VAL A 73 1.26 1.02 2.64
CA VAL A 73 0.80 0.09 3.69
C VAL A 73 0.34 -1.23 3.08
N THR A 74 -0.50 -1.15 2.03
CA THR A 74 -1.02 -2.34 1.35
C THR A 74 0.09 -3.18 0.73
N LEU A 75 1.06 -2.55 0.06
CA LEU A 75 2.21 -3.22 -0.52
C LEU A 75 3.07 -3.93 0.56
N PHE A 76 3.45 -3.20 1.61
CA PHE A 76 4.36 -3.73 2.62
C PHE A 76 3.69 -4.69 3.62
N THR A 77 2.37 -4.71 3.78
CA THR A 77 1.69 -5.80 4.52
C THR A 77 1.73 -7.14 3.78
N ALA A 78 2.00 -7.13 2.46
CA ALA A 78 2.29 -8.32 1.67
C ALA A 78 3.75 -8.79 1.78
N TRP A 79 4.67 -7.93 2.26
CA TRP A 79 6.07 -8.30 2.44
C TRP A 79 6.23 -9.23 3.65
N ALA A 80 6.68 -10.46 3.39
CA ALA A 80 6.68 -11.53 4.38
C ALA A 80 7.48 -11.22 5.64
N PRO A 81 8.68 -10.58 5.60
CA PRO A 81 9.40 -10.23 6.83
C PRO A 81 8.61 -9.34 7.79
N ILE A 82 7.87 -8.36 7.30
CA ILE A 82 7.01 -7.51 8.14
C ILE A 82 5.80 -8.29 8.66
N GLN A 83 5.13 -9.04 7.79
CA GLN A 83 3.96 -9.84 8.18
C GLN A 83 4.33 -10.85 9.29
N GLU A 84 5.42 -11.59 9.12
CA GLU A 84 5.90 -12.57 10.10
C GLU A 84 6.32 -11.94 11.43
N ALA A 85 6.94 -10.76 11.39
CA ALA A 85 7.37 -10.06 12.61
C ALA A 85 6.20 -9.47 13.42
N ILE A 86 5.17 -8.95 12.74
CA ILE A 86 4.08 -8.21 13.40
C ILE A 86 2.87 -9.11 13.66
N SER A 87 2.51 -9.97 12.70
CA SER A 87 1.28 -10.75 12.72
C SER A 87 1.50 -12.17 12.17
N PRO A 88 2.29 -13.02 12.86
CA PRO A 88 2.69 -14.32 12.34
C PRO A 88 1.49 -15.27 12.10
N ASN A 89 0.41 -15.07 12.82
CA ASN A 89 -0.77 -15.95 12.77
C ASN A 89 -1.93 -15.41 11.92
N LEU A 90 -1.88 -14.14 11.50
CA LEU A 90 -2.91 -13.50 10.68
C LEU A 90 -2.25 -12.78 9.52
N LYS A 91 -2.84 -12.90 8.33
CA LYS A 91 -2.39 -12.23 7.12
C LYS A 91 -3.58 -11.81 6.28
N PHE A 92 -3.41 -10.82 5.45
CA PHE A 92 -4.41 -10.45 4.45
C PHE A 92 -4.43 -11.51 3.34
N ALA A 93 -5.63 -11.79 2.82
CA ALA A 93 -5.86 -12.77 1.76
C ALA A 93 -5.62 -12.21 0.35
N ALA A 94 -5.62 -10.89 0.19
CA ALA A 94 -5.31 -10.21 -1.07
C ALA A 94 -4.90 -8.75 -0.82
N HIS A 95 -4.12 -8.19 -1.74
CA HIS A 95 -3.60 -6.82 -1.66
C HIS A 95 -3.82 -6.09 -2.98
N LEU A 96 -4.44 -4.91 -2.91
CA LEU A 96 -4.67 -4.05 -4.08
C LEU A 96 -4.17 -2.62 -3.76
N PRO A 97 -2.87 -2.35 -3.86
CA PRO A 97 -2.32 -1.01 -3.68
C PRO A 97 -2.52 -0.13 -4.90
N PHE A 98 -3.00 1.09 -4.68
CA PHE A 98 -3.11 2.14 -5.69
C PHE A 98 -1.93 3.08 -5.54
N TYR A 99 -1.18 3.28 -6.62
CA TYR A 99 -0.01 4.16 -6.73
C TYR A 99 0.86 4.16 -5.46
N PRO A 100 1.38 2.98 -5.07
CA PRO A 100 2.20 2.82 -3.87
C PRO A 100 3.62 3.36 -4.08
N PRO A 101 4.35 3.76 -3.01
CA PRO A 101 5.75 4.20 -3.10
C PRO A 101 6.70 3.02 -3.32
N CYS A 102 6.70 2.44 -4.53
CA CYS A 102 7.56 1.30 -4.91
C CYS A 102 9.05 1.64 -4.98
N MET A 103 9.44 2.91 -4.92
CA MET A 103 10.83 3.32 -4.86
C MET A 103 11.55 2.85 -3.58
N ILE A 104 10.81 2.36 -2.59
CA ILE A 104 11.37 1.71 -1.41
C ILE A 104 11.43 0.20 -1.69
N ILE A 105 12.63 -0.30 -2.02
CA ILE A 105 12.84 -1.67 -2.48
C ILE A 105 13.39 -2.51 -1.31
N PRO A 106 12.68 -3.58 -0.88
CA PRO A 106 13.21 -4.49 0.14
C PRO A 106 14.47 -5.22 -0.34
N ASP A 107 15.46 -5.36 0.55
CA ASP A 107 16.66 -6.16 0.28
C ASP A 107 16.32 -7.64 0.05
N GLU A 108 15.33 -8.15 0.79
CA GLU A 108 14.78 -9.50 0.62
C GLU A 108 13.42 -9.40 -0.09
N LEU A 109 13.39 -9.75 -1.36
CA LEU A 109 12.14 -9.79 -2.15
C LEU A 109 11.37 -11.08 -1.84
N ARG A 110 10.78 -11.16 -0.64
CA ARG A 110 9.95 -12.27 -0.19
C ARG A 110 8.57 -11.76 0.22
N PHE A 111 7.57 -12.14 -0.54
CA PHE A 111 6.19 -11.73 -0.33
C PHE A 111 5.34 -12.89 0.20
N THR A 112 4.19 -12.58 0.78
CA THR A 112 3.18 -13.60 1.11
C THR A 112 2.64 -14.19 -0.18
N ASN A 113 2.09 -15.43 -0.12
CA ASN A 113 1.47 -16.05 -1.30
C ASN A 113 0.06 -15.52 -1.61
N ALA A 114 -0.34 -14.42 -0.97
CA ALA A 114 -1.61 -13.77 -1.26
C ALA A 114 -1.52 -12.99 -2.57
N PRO A 115 -2.56 -12.98 -3.41
CA PRO A 115 -2.60 -12.15 -4.61
C PRO A 115 -2.26 -10.71 -4.29
N LEU A 116 -1.34 -10.14 -5.08
CA LEU A 116 -0.92 -8.73 -5.01
C LEU A 116 -0.93 -8.15 -6.41
N HIS A 117 -1.74 -7.10 -6.62
CA HIS A 117 -1.84 -6.42 -7.90
C HIS A 117 -1.77 -4.91 -7.72
N ILE A 118 -0.75 -4.28 -8.30
CA ILE A 118 -0.48 -2.84 -8.19
C ILE A 118 -1.24 -2.09 -9.30
N LEU A 119 -1.82 -0.94 -8.97
CA LEU A 119 -2.41 -0.02 -9.93
C LEU A 119 -1.60 1.28 -9.89
N ALA A 120 -1.00 1.68 -11.01
CA ALA A 120 -0.11 2.84 -11.11
C ALA A 120 -0.50 3.77 -12.26
N GLY A 121 -0.20 5.05 -12.17
CA GLY A 121 -0.36 6.03 -13.23
C GLY A 121 0.94 6.20 -14.02
N GLU A 122 0.85 6.22 -15.36
CA GLU A 122 2.04 6.32 -16.23
C GLU A 122 2.82 7.62 -16.01
N ILE A 123 2.11 8.73 -15.81
CA ILE A 123 2.72 10.05 -15.64
C ILE A 123 2.72 10.54 -14.19
N ASP A 124 2.65 9.59 -13.24
CA ASP A 124 2.78 9.89 -11.81
C ASP A 124 4.23 10.28 -11.50
N ASP A 125 4.47 11.57 -11.23
CA ASP A 125 5.78 12.11 -10.88
C ASP A 125 6.02 12.15 -9.36
N TRP A 126 5.00 11.89 -8.57
CA TRP A 126 5.15 11.74 -7.12
C TRP A 126 5.71 10.36 -6.77
N VAL A 127 5.01 9.29 -7.17
CA VAL A 127 5.44 7.91 -6.97
C VAL A 127 5.48 7.19 -8.33
N PRO A 128 6.63 7.16 -9.00
CA PRO A 128 6.73 6.79 -10.41
C PRO A 128 6.35 5.33 -10.66
N ALA A 129 5.53 5.10 -11.70
CA ALA A 129 5.15 3.76 -12.15
C ALA A 129 6.37 2.88 -12.47
N ALA A 130 7.42 3.46 -13.05
CA ALA A 130 8.66 2.75 -13.37
C ALA A 130 9.28 2.05 -12.15
N ALA A 131 9.22 2.66 -10.96
CA ALA A 131 9.71 2.02 -9.75
C ALA A 131 8.85 0.81 -9.35
N CYS A 132 7.54 0.84 -9.61
CA CYS A 132 6.67 -0.30 -9.38
C CYS A 132 6.91 -1.42 -10.40
N GLU A 133 7.16 -1.08 -11.66
CA GLU A 133 7.51 -2.07 -12.70
C GLU A 133 8.83 -2.77 -12.35
N GLU A 134 9.86 -2.01 -11.92
CA GLU A 134 11.15 -2.57 -11.46
C GLU A 134 10.97 -3.51 -10.26
N LEU A 135 10.16 -3.12 -9.25
CA LEU A 135 9.88 -3.96 -8.09
C LEU A 135 9.16 -5.25 -8.50
N VAL A 136 8.15 -5.15 -9.35
CA VAL A 136 7.35 -6.30 -9.84
C VAL A 136 8.24 -7.26 -10.64
N GLU A 137 9.07 -6.75 -11.56
CA GLU A 137 10.01 -7.56 -12.32
C GLU A 137 10.97 -8.32 -11.40
N ALA A 138 11.60 -7.63 -10.46
CA ALA A 138 12.54 -8.23 -9.52
C ALA A 138 11.87 -9.29 -8.61
N ALA A 139 10.65 -9.03 -8.14
CA ALA A 139 9.89 -9.98 -7.33
C ALA A 139 9.50 -11.21 -8.13
N ASN A 140 9.05 -11.05 -9.39
CA ASN A 140 8.67 -12.16 -10.28
C ASN A 140 9.88 -13.03 -10.65
N ILE A 141 11.05 -12.41 -10.88
CA ILE A 141 12.31 -13.15 -11.05
C ILE A 141 12.65 -13.97 -9.78
N SER A 142 12.32 -13.43 -8.61
CA SER A 142 12.50 -14.11 -7.32
C SER A 142 11.45 -15.18 -7.01
N GLY A 143 10.49 -15.41 -7.93
CA GLY A 143 9.48 -16.47 -7.85
C GLY A 143 8.16 -16.06 -7.18
N PHE A 144 7.90 -14.76 -7.03
CA PHE A 144 6.64 -14.23 -6.51
C PHE A 144 5.79 -13.67 -7.66
N ASP A 145 4.53 -14.11 -7.75
CA ASP A 145 3.60 -13.66 -8.79
C ASP A 145 2.92 -12.35 -8.37
N ILE A 146 3.50 -11.22 -8.74
CA ILE A 146 2.96 -9.88 -8.50
C ILE A 146 2.54 -9.28 -9.82
N GLY A 147 1.27 -8.82 -9.89
CA GLY A 147 0.74 -8.12 -11.04
C GLY A 147 0.84 -6.61 -10.93
N ILE A 148 0.89 -5.94 -12.08
CA ILE A 148 0.79 -4.47 -12.18
C ILE A 148 -0.08 -4.08 -13.38
N THR A 149 -0.88 -3.02 -13.20
CA THR A 149 -1.54 -2.30 -14.29
C THR A 149 -1.09 -0.86 -14.27
N VAL A 150 -0.46 -0.41 -15.35
CA VAL A 150 -0.09 0.99 -15.54
C VAL A 150 -1.14 1.63 -16.45
N TYR A 151 -1.79 2.69 -16.00
CA TYR A 151 -2.81 3.43 -16.73
C TYR A 151 -2.18 4.53 -17.56
N PRO A 152 -2.30 4.48 -18.91
CA PRO A 152 -1.70 5.48 -19.79
C PRO A 152 -2.23 6.89 -19.51
N GLY A 153 -1.33 7.88 -19.44
CA GLY A 153 -1.66 9.28 -19.21
C GLY A 153 -2.25 9.61 -17.82
N ALA A 154 -2.29 8.65 -16.91
CA ALA A 154 -2.79 8.85 -15.56
C ALA A 154 -1.71 9.41 -14.63
N SER A 155 -2.05 10.47 -13.87
CA SER A 155 -1.21 11.09 -12.84
C SER A 155 -1.45 10.45 -11.45
N HIS A 156 -0.79 10.97 -10.42
CA HIS A 156 -1.07 10.58 -9.03
C HIS A 156 -2.54 10.80 -8.68
N SER A 157 -3.13 9.88 -7.93
CA SER A 157 -4.55 9.94 -7.53
C SER A 157 -5.55 9.96 -8.71
N PHE A 158 -5.23 9.26 -9.81
CA PHE A 158 -6.02 9.21 -11.06
C PHE A 158 -7.46 8.73 -10.88
N ASP A 159 -7.77 8.09 -9.79
CA ASP A 159 -9.09 7.54 -9.43
C ASP A 159 -9.99 8.55 -8.70
N ARG A 160 -9.53 9.78 -8.49
CA ARG A 160 -10.30 10.86 -7.86
C ARG A 160 -11.16 11.57 -8.90
N SER A 161 -12.39 11.93 -8.49
CA SER A 161 -13.31 12.71 -9.33
C SER A 161 -13.02 14.22 -9.23
N MET A 162 -11.81 14.62 -9.62
CA MET A 162 -11.36 16.01 -9.65
C MET A 162 -10.35 16.21 -10.76
N ASP A 163 -10.21 17.45 -11.21
CA ASP A 163 -9.19 17.82 -12.19
C ASP A 163 -7.78 17.60 -11.63
N VAL A 164 -6.84 17.33 -12.55
CA VAL A 164 -5.42 17.26 -12.21
C VAL A 164 -4.94 18.64 -11.80
N VAL A 165 -4.30 18.75 -10.67
CA VAL A 165 -3.74 19.98 -10.12
C VAL A 165 -2.26 19.80 -9.79
N LEU A 166 -1.49 20.87 -9.90
CA LEU A 166 -0.13 20.91 -9.40
C LEU A 166 -0.17 21.18 -7.89
N ASP A 167 0.38 20.26 -7.10
CA ASP A 167 0.55 20.44 -5.66
C ASP A 167 1.99 20.87 -5.38
N ASN A 168 2.19 22.14 -5.00
CA ASN A 168 3.51 22.71 -4.77
C ASN A 168 4.18 22.22 -3.47
N ASP A 169 3.42 21.59 -2.57
CA ASP A 169 3.91 21.01 -1.32
C ASP A 169 4.27 19.53 -1.48
N ALA A 170 3.94 18.93 -2.63
CA ALA A 170 4.29 17.56 -2.95
C ALA A 170 5.76 17.40 -3.38
N TYR A 171 6.31 16.23 -3.15
CA TYR A 171 7.66 15.86 -3.58
C TYR A 171 7.61 15.02 -4.86
N SER A 172 8.59 15.18 -5.74
CA SER A 172 8.81 14.23 -6.84
C SER A 172 9.86 13.19 -6.43
N PHE A 173 9.52 11.91 -6.59
CA PHE A 173 10.43 10.79 -6.32
C PHE A 173 10.81 10.02 -7.59
N THR A 174 10.71 10.66 -8.77
CA THR A 174 10.89 10.03 -10.07
C THR A 174 12.22 9.27 -10.18
N ASP A 175 13.32 9.89 -9.71
CA ASP A 175 14.66 9.30 -9.77
C ASP A 175 15.10 8.69 -8.42
N CYS A 176 14.19 8.61 -7.44
CA CYS A 176 14.52 8.10 -6.12
C CYS A 176 14.43 6.57 -6.12
N ARG A 177 15.46 5.91 -5.57
CA ARG A 177 15.47 4.49 -5.24
C ARG A 177 16.09 4.31 -3.87
N MET A 178 15.35 3.69 -2.97
CA MET A 178 15.78 3.44 -1.59
C MET A 178 15.76 1.93 -1.32
N LYS A 179 16.69 1.45 -0.53
CA LYS A 179 16.70 0.06 -0.06
C LYS A 179 16.12 -0.02 1.35
N LEU A 180 15.35 -1.07 1.59
CA LEU A 180 14.77 -1.37 2.89
C LEU A 180 15.33 -2.70 3.39
N SER A 181 16.14 -2.66 4.45
CA SER A 181 16.66 -3.87 5.09
C SER A 181 15.57 -4.61 5.87
N ASN A 182 15.80 -5.91 6.15
CA ASN A 182 14.90 -6.70 7.00
C ASN A 182 14.78 -6.20 8.45
N TYR A 183 15.64 -5.27 8.84
CA TYR A 183 15.62 -4.60 10.15
C TYR A 183 14.90 -3.24 10.12
N GLY A 184 14.29 -2.88 9.00
CA GLY A 184 13.56 -1.62 8.85
C GLY A 184 14.44 -0.40 8.61
N VAL A 185 15.71 -0.57 8.26
CA VAL A 185 16.61 0.53 7.92
C VAL A 185 16.43 0.87 6.44
N VAL A 186 16.12 2.14 6.16
CA VAL A 186 16.06 2.69 4.80
C VAL A 186 17.37 3.38 4.47
N SER A 187 17.93 3.11 3.31
CA SER A 187 19.13 3.74 2.76
C SER A 187 18.96 4.09 1.29
N LEU A 188 19.67 5.14 0.83
CA LEU A 188 19.78 5.54 -0.57
C LEU A 188 20.81 4.69 -1.30
#